data_4e89a79fa6487e5ee18836fc0948d96a
#
_entry.id   4e89a79fa6487e5ee18836fc0948d96a
#
_cell.length_a   1.000
_cell.length_b   1.000
_cell.length_c   1.000
_cell.angle_alpha   90.00
_cell.angle_beta   90.00
_cell.angle_gamma   90.00
#
_symmetry.space_group_name_H-M   'P 1'
#
loop_
_entity.id
_entity.type
_entity.pdbx_description
1 polymer ?
#
loop_
_entity_poly.entity_id
_entity_poly.type
_entity_poly.pdbx_seq_one_letter_code
_entity_poly.pdbx_strand_id
1 'polypeptide(L)'
;LIQSSLRLDIAVPQIYEDQRLKNFVSPQFWDKGVAALNLGWMANAWNSHISSANGSDNSSAYLGVNAGLSWDGWLLKHIGNLNWQQQQGKAHWNSNQTYLQRPIPQINSIVSGGQIFTNGEFFDTIGLRGVNLATDDNMFPDGMRSYAPEIRGVAQSNALVTVRQGSNIIYQTTVPPGPFTLQDVYPSGYGSDLEVSVKEADGSVEVFSVPYASVAQLLRPGMTRYALSAGKVDDSSLRNKPMLYQGTWQHGINNLFTGYTGVTGFDAVSYTHLT
;
A
#
# COMPACT_ATOMS: atom_id res chain seq x y z
N LEU A 1 26.34 -6.47 -39.39
CA LEU A 1 27.67 -7.05 -39.04
C LEU A 1 28.74 -6.18 -39.66
N ILE A 2 29.57 -5.54 -38.84
CA ILE A 2 30.70 -4.71 -39.33
C ILE A 2 31.90 -5.64 -39.50
N GLN A 3 32.16 -6.05 -40.72
CA GLN A 3 33.20 -7.04 -41.06
C GLN A 3 34.62 -6.63 -40.62
N SER A 4 34.92 -5.34 -40.56
CA SER A 4 36.25 -4.83 -40.20
C SER A 4 36.59 -4.92 -38.70
N SER A 5 35.58 -5.08 -37.82
CA SER A 5 35.76 -5.11 -36.36
C SER A 5 35.22 -6.39 -35.71
N LEU A 6 34.69 -7.35 -36.48
CA LEU A 6 33.99 -8.55 -35.93
C LEU A 6 32.93 -8.19 -34.89
N ARG A 7 32.32 -7.01 -35.02
CA ARG A 7 31.34 -6.49 -34.09
C ARG A 7 29.94 -6.64 -34.67
N LEU A 8 29.02 -7.17 -33.87
CA LEU A 8 27.59 -7.19 -34.15
C LEU A 8 26.91 -6.11 -33.29
N ASP A 9 26.40 -5.09 -33.93
CA ASP A 9 25.55 -4.09 -33.25
C ASP A 9 24.09 -4.49 -33.45
N ILE A 10 23.37 -4.71 -32.34
CA ILE A 10 21.97 -5.07 -32.32
C ILE A 10 21.22 -3.89 -31.70
N ALA A 11 20.35 -3.25 -32.46
CA ALA A 11 19.44 -2.24 -31.93
C ALA A 11 18.06 -2.89 -31.74
N VAL A 12 17.58 -2.89 -30.50
CA VAL A 12 16.25 -3.37 -30.14
C VAL A 12 15.49 -2.18 -29.58
N PRO A 13 14.25 -1.89 -30.07
CA PRO A 13 13.42 -0.86 -29.46
C PRO A 13 13.19 -1.14 -27.99
N GLN A 14 13.28 -0.10 -27.17
CA GLN A 14 13.24 -0.19 -25.70
C GLN A 14 11.96 -0.87 -25.17
N ILE A 15 10.84 -0.81 -25.91
CA ILE A 15 9.59 -1.48 -25.53
C ILE A 15 9.71 -3.02 -25.51
N TYR A 16 10.70 -3.61 -26.19
CA TYR A 16 10.97 -5.05 -26.21
C TYR A 16 12.06 -5.46 -25.24
N GLU A 17 12.68 -4.50 -24.55
CA GLU A 17 13.63 -4.79 -23.48
C GLU A 17 12.86 -5.17 -22.20
N ASP A 18 13.41 -6.13 -21.44
CA ASP A 18 12.88 -6.49 -20.11
C ASP A 18 13.11 -5.33 -19.13
N GLN A 19 12.12 -4.46 -19.03
CA GLN A 19 12.16 -3.30 -18.15
C GLN A 19 11.90 -3.73 -16.72
N ARG A 20 12.94 -4.09 -16.02
CA ARG A 20 12.85 -4.27 -14.56
C ARG A 20 12.77 -2.90 -13.91
N LEU A 21 11.65 -2.67 -13.23
CA LEU A 21 11.48 -1.49 -12.41
C LEU A 21 12.67 -1.34 -11.44
N LYS A 22 13.14 -0.12 -11.28
CA LYS A 22 14.21 0.19 -10.34
C LYS A 22 13.81 -0.28 -8.94
N ASN A 23 14.73 -0.97 -8.26
CA ASN A 23 14.51 -1.60 -6.94
C ASN A 23 13.52 -2.78 -6.93
N PHE A 24 13.17 -3.36 -8.08
CA PHE A 24 12.38 -4.59 -8.09
C PHE A 24 13.25 -5.77 -7.63
N VAL A 25 12.81 -6.43 -6.57
CA VAL A 25 13.38 -7.69 -6.08
C VAL A 25 12.34 -8.78 -6.30
N SER A 26 12.73 -9.82 -7.06
CA SER A 26 11.82 -10.95 -7.32
C SER A 26 11.42 -11.62 -5.99
N PRO A 27 10.13 -12.02 -5.80
CA PRO A 27 9.63 -12.64 -4.58
C PRO A 27 10.43 -13.85 -4.06
N GLN A 28 11.08 -14.58 -4.95
CA GLN A 28 11.93 -15.73 -4.60
C GLN A 28 13.18 -15.35 -3.77
N PHE A 29 13.61 -14.08 -3.82
CA PHE A 29 14.76 -13.56 -3.09
C PHE A 29 14.35 -12.81 -1.81
N TRP A 30 13.06 -12.78 -1.49
CA TRP A 30 12.60 -12.09 -0.28
C TRP A 30 12.96 -12.91 0.95
N ASP A 31 13.56 -12.25 1.93
CA ASP A 31 13.84 -12.84 3.22
C ASP A 31 12.53 -13.03 4.01
N LYS A 32 12.34 -14.23 4.53
CA LYS A 32 11.18 -14.56 5.39
C LYS A 32 11.33 -14.06 6.82
N GLY A 33 12.48 -13.49 7.13
CA GLY A 33 12.84 -13.06 8.47
C GLY A 33 13.24 -14.21 9.39
N VAL A 34 13.83 -13.86 10.51
CA VAL A 34 14.21 -14.80 11.56
C VAL A 34 13.09 -15.02 12.57
N ALA A 35 13.10 -16.15 13.26
CA ALA A 35 12.20 -16.34 14.40
C ALA A 35 12.56 -15.34 15.50
N ALA A 36 11.63 -14.48 15.87
CA ALA A 36 11.85 -13.44 16.87
C ALA A 36 10.59 -13.21 17.71
N LEU A 37 10.80 -12.99 18.99
CA LEU A 37 9.78 -12.54 19.93
C LEU A 37 10.08 -11.10 20.32
N ASN A 38 9.09 -10.22 20.21
CA ASN A 38 9.17 -8.88 20.75
C ASN A 38 8.08 -8.67 21.82
N LEU A 39 8.41 -7.91 22.85
CA LEU A 39 7.50 -7.54 23.92
C LEU A 39 7.76 -6.08 24.31
N GLY A 40 6.79 -5.24 24.00
CA GLY A 40 6.73 -3.86 24.46
C GLY A 40 5.68 -3.72 25.55
N TRP A 41 5.99 -2.95 26.59
CA TRP A 41 5.01 -2.64 27.64
C TRP A 41 5.15 -1.20 28.10
N MET A 42 4.04 -0.66 28.58
CA MET A 42 3.98 0.67 29.19
C MET A 42 3.09 0.58 30.43
N ALA A 43 3.61 0.99 31.60
CA ALA A 43 2.87 1.01 32.85
C ALA A 43 2.78 2.43 33.37
N ASN A 44 1.59 2.85 33.80
CA ASN A 44 1.34 4.11 34.45
C ASN A 44 0.46 3.88 35.67
N ALA A 45 0.77 4.56 36.78
CA ALA A 45 -0.06 4.56 37.96
C ALA A 45 -0.14 6.00 38.51
N TRP A 46 -1.30 6.39 38.97
CA TRP A 46 -1.50 7.69 39.60
C TRP A 46 -2.47 7.60 40.76
N ASN A 47 -2.26 8.47 41.69
CA ASN A 47 -3.10 8.62 42.89
C ASN A 47 -3.52 10.09 42.98
N SER A 48 -4.80 10.34 43.19
CA SER A 48 -5.34 11.66 43.49
C SER A 48 -5.94 11.67 44.87
N HIS A 49 -5.49 12.62 45.72
CA HIS A 49 -6.03 12.85 47.05
C HIS A 49 -6.83 14.16 47.04
N ILE A 50 -8.09 14.11 47.43
CA ILE A 50 -8.93 15.30 47.54
C ILE A 50 -9.11 15.62 49.03
N SER A 51 -8.45 16.68 49.48
CA SER A 51 -8.52 17.17 50.88
C SER A 51 -9.81 17.99 51.09
N SER A 52 -10.96 17.34 51.16
CA SER A 52 -12.23 17.96 51.55
C SER A 52 -12.94 17.12 52.59
N ALA A 53 -13.95 17.66 53.28
CA ALA A 53 -14.68 16.97 54.37
C ALA A 53 -15.32 15.64 53.90
N ASN A 54 -15.52 15.43 52.57
CA ASN A 54 -15.97 14.19 51.95
C ASN A 54 -15.00 13.74 50.85
N GLY A 55 -13.71 14.07 50.98
CA GLY A 55 -12.70 13.72 49.98
C GLY A 55 -12.48 12.22 49.91
N SER A 56 -12.37 11.70 48.72
CA SER A 56 -12.04 10.30 48.45
C SER A 56 -10.70 10.19 47.73
N ASP A 57 -9.86 9.28 48.14
CA ASP A 57 -8.67 8.89 47.42
C ASP A 57 -9.08 8.08 46.19
N ASN A 58 -8.51 8.38 45.05
CA ASN A 58 -8.71 7.63 43.85
C ASN A 58 -7.36 7.23 43.25
N SER A 59 -7.09 5.95 43.28
CA SER A 59 -5.91 5.38 42.62
C SER A 59 -6.30 4.65 41.37
N SER A 60 -5.50 4.75 40.32
CA SER A 60 -5.66 4.03 39.10
C SER A 60 -4.32 3.57 38.51
N ALA A 61 -4.35 2.42 37.83
CA ALA A 61 -3.19 1.86 37.16
C ALA A 61 -3.56 1.38 35.75
N TYR A 62 -2.64 1.56 34.83
CA TYR A 62 -2.74 1.15 33.43
C TYR A 62 -1.48 0.38 33.06
N LEU A 63 -1.65 -0.77 32.37
CA LEU A 63 -0.57 -1.53 31.76
C LEU A 63 -0.96 -1.83 30.31
N GLY A 64 -0.26 -1.22 29.36
CA GLY A 64 -0.34 -1.54 27.93
C GLY A 64 0.69 -2.61 27.56
N VAL A 65 0.30 -3.58 26.76
CA VAL A 65 1.16 -4.66 26.27
C VAL A 65 1.05 -4.76 24.75
N ASN A 66 2.21 -4.86 24.09
CA ASN A 66 2.33 -5.10 22.65
C ASN A 66 3.32 -6.25 22.46
N ALA A 67 2.81 -7.43 22.13
CA ALA A 67 3.61 -8.63 21.91
C ALA A 67 3.56 -9.06 20.45
N GLY A 68 4.68 -9.51 19.91
CA GLY A 68 4.79 -10.01 18.54
C GLY A 68 5.70 -11.23 18.50
N LEU A 69 5.28 -12.25 17.74
CA LEU A 69 6.05 -13.44 17.42
C LEU A 69 6.12 -13.60 15.91
N SER A 70 7.33 -13.58 15.36
CA SER A 70 7.58 -13.83 13.94
C SER A 70 8.29 -15.17 13.76
N TRP A 71 7.87 -15.96 12.74
CA TRP A 71 8.54 -17.19 12.33
C TRP A 71 8.16 -17.56 10.88
N ASP A 72 9.11 -17.92 10.07
CA ASP A 72 8.93 -18.37 8.66
C ASP A 72 7.89 -17.55 7.87
N GLY A 73 7.98 -16.23 7.96
CA GLY A 73 7.07 -15.29 7.30
C GLY A 73 5.70 -15.11 7.97
N TRP A 74 5.40 -15.84 9.04
CA TRP A 74 4.23 -15.59 9.88
C TRP A 74 4.51 -14.50 10.92
N LEU A 75 3.53 -13.66 11.20
CA LEU A 75 3.54 -12.70 12.29
C LEU A 75 2.27 -12.85 13.12
N LEU A 76 2.42 -13.32 14.36
CA LEU A 76 1.37 -13.23 15.39
C LEU A 76 1.58 -11.95 16.17
N LYS A 77 0.55 -11.12 16.29
CA LYS A 77 0.58 -9.88 17.05
C LYS A 77 -0.55 -9.80 18.05
N HIS A 78 -0.24 -9.34 19.25
CA HIS A 78 -1.22 -9.10 20.31
C HIS A 78 -1.01 -7.71 20.89
N ILE A 79 -2.08 -6.93 20.98
CA ILE A 79 -2.12 -5.61 21.60
C ILE A 79 -3.27 -5.62 22.61
N GLY A 80 -2.96 -5.38 23.86
CA GLY A 80 -3.95 -5.34 24.93
C GLY A 80 -3.58 -4.39 26.04
N ASN A 81 -4.51 -4.14 26.91
CA ASN A 81 -4.30 -3.29 28.07
C ASN A 81 -5.07 -3.78 29.30
N LEU A 82 -4.44 -3.62 30.46
CA LEU A 82 -5.03 -3.80 31.77
C LEU A 82 -5.34 -2.44 32.36
N ASN A 83 -6.58 -2.24 32.78
CA ASN A 83 -7.01 -1.07 33.52
C ASN A 83 -7.47 -1.48 34.91
N TRP A 84 -6.97 -0.78 35.93
CA TRP A 84 -7.41 -0.93 37.28
C TRP A 84 -7.80 0.43 37.86
N GLN A 85 -8.91 0.48 38.56
CA GLN A 85 -9.38 1.65 39.32
C GLN A 85 -9.82 1.24 40.69
N GLN A 86 -9.41 1.97 41.71
CA GLN A 86 -9.70 1.68 43.13
C GLN A 86 -11.21 1.59 43.39
N GLN A 87 -12.00 2.47 42.77
CA GLN A 87 -13.47 2.49 42.92
C GLN A 87 -14.15 1.25 42.37
N GLN A 88 -13.60 0.63 41.33
CA GLN A 88 -14.14 -0.59 40.70
C GLN A 88 -13.60 -1.86 41.37
N GLY A 89 -12.52 -1.79 42.10
CA GLY A 89 -11.92 -2.88 42.89
C GLY A 89 -11.35 -4.04 42.07
N LYS A 90 -11.56 -4.08 40.72
CA LYS A 90 -11.11 -5.17 39.84
C LYS A 90 -10.29 -4.63 38.67
N ALA A 91 -9.23 -5.35 38.35
CA ALA A 91 -8.48 -5.11 37.14
C ALA A 91 -9.24 -5.70 35.94
N HIS A 92 -9.36 -4.92 34.86
CA HIS A 92 -10.03 -5.32 33.64
C HIS A 92 -9.02 -5.40 32.51
N TRP A 93 -8.91 -6.59 31.88
CA TRP A 93 -8.10 -6.82 30.70
C TRP A 93 -8.93 -6.61 29.44
N ASN A 94 -8.44 -5.74 28.54
CA ASN A 94 -9.01 -5.54 27.23
C ASN A 94 -8.04 -6.06 26.17
N SER A 95 -8.47 -6.99 25.34
CA SER A 95 -7.77 -7.38 24.13
C SER A 95 -8.20 -6.43 23.02
N ASN A 96 -7.32 -5.52 22.65
CA ASN A 96 -7.60 -4.52 21.61
C ASN A 96 -7.48 -5.14 20.22
N GLN A 97 -6.44 -5.96 20.01
CA GLN A 97 -6.19 -6.60 18.74
C GLN A 97 -5.32 -7.84 18.92
N THR A 98 -5.75 -8.96 18.34
CA THR A 98 -4.94 -10.18 18.24
C THR A 98 -5.14 -10.76 16.86
N TYR A 99 -4.06 -10.85 16.07
CA TYR A 99 -4.13 -11.37 14.73
C TYR A 99 -2.87 -12.11 14.32
N LEU A 100 -3.04 -13.03 13.40
CA LEU A 100 -1.99 -13.73 12.68
C LEU A 100 -2.00 -13.25 11.24
N GLN A 101 -0.84 -12.92 10.68
CA GLN A 101 -0.73 -12.52 9.29
C GLN A 101 0.45 -13.20 8.59
N ARG A 102 0.32 -13.33 7.27
CA ARG A 102 1.37 -13.81 6.39
C ARG A 102 1.35 -13.08 5.06
N PRO A 103 2.49 -12.61 4.56
CA PRO A 103 2.63 -12.10 3.20
C PRO A 103 2.53 -13.25 2.18
N ILE A 104 1.89 -12.98 1.04
CA ILE A 104 1.82 -13.84 -0.14
C ILE A 104 2.43 -13.07 -1.31
N PRO A 105 3.77 -13.12 -1.46
CA PRO A 105 4.50 -12.30 -2.44
C PRO A 105 4.08 -12.54 -3.89
N GLN A 106 3.59 -13.74 -4.22
CA GLN A 106 3.18 -14.11 -5.58
C GLN A 106 2.01 -13.28 -6.11
N ILE A 107 1.18 -12.76 -5.21
CA ILE A 107 0.00 -11.94 -5.52
C ILE A 107 0.06 -10.57 -4.86
N ASN A 108 1.25 -10.17 -4.36
CA ASN A 108 1.48 -8.90 -3.66
C ASN A 108 0.44 -8.61 -2.57
N SER A 109 0.11 -9.60 -1.75
CA SER A 109 -0.98 -9.50 -0.78
C SER A 109 -0.60 -10.05 0.58
N ILE A 110 -1.33 -9.61 1.59
CA ILE A 110 -1.26 -10.15 2.95
C ILE A 110 -2.57 -10.87 3.26
N VAL A 111 -2.46 -12.10 3.75
CA VAL A 111 -3.57 -12.78 4.43
C VAL A 111 -3.44 -12.54 5.93
N SER A 112 -4.54 -12.16 6.57
CA SER A 112 -4.60 -11.98 8.01
C SER A 112 -5.85 -12.61 8.60
N GLY A 113 -5.76 -13.09 9.84
CA GLY A 113 -6.87 -13.71 10.55
C GLY A 113 -6.83 -13.38 12.04
N GLY A 114 -8.00 -13.21 12.64
CA GLY A 114 -8.16 -12.83 14.05
C GLY A 114 -8.98 -11.56 14.24
N GLN A 115 -8.56 -10.71 15.17
CA GLN A 115 -9.13 -9.35 15.34
C GLN A 115 -8.46 -8.41 14.36
N ILE A 116 -9.14 -8.09 13.28
CA ILE A 116 -8.64 -7.33 12.13
C ILE A 116 -9.61 -6.20 11.79
N PHE A 117 -9.21 -5.35 10.85
CA PHE A 117 -10.07 -4.28 10.32
C PHE A 117 -10.24 -4.46 8.81
N THR A 118 -11.40 -4.05 8.31
CA THR A 118 -11.60 -3.94 6.85
C THR A 118 -10.76 -2.81 6.28
N ASN A 119 -10.49 -2.88 4.97
CA ASN A 119 -9.87 -1.78 4.25
C ASN A 119 -10.83 -0.59 4.18
N GLY A 120 -10.36 0.59 4.60
CA GLY A 120 -11.14 1.84 4.64
C GLY A 120 -11.08 2.68 3.36
N GLU A 121 -10.71 2.09 2.20
CA GLU A 121 -10.56 2.87 0.96
C GLU A 121 -11.89 3.29 0.34
N PHE A 122 -12.93 2.46 0.39
CA PHE A 122 -14.25 2.73 -0.19
C PHE A 122 -15.37 2.76 0.83
N PHE A 123 -15.29 1.89 1.82
CA PHE A 123 -16.25 1.76 2.89
C PHE A 123 -15.60 2.16 4.20
N ASP A 124 -16.39 2.49 5.19
CA ASP A 124 -15.89 2.72 6.54
C ASP A 124 -15.13 1.50 7.06
N THR A 125 -14.08 1.78 7.83
CA THR A 125 -13.29 0.73 8.48
C THR A 125 -14.11 0.09 9.59
N ILE A 126 -14.32 -1.23 9.49
CA ILE A 126 -15.08 -2.01 10.46
C ILE A 126 -14.15 -3.03 11.13
N GLY A 127 -14.21 -3.10 12.47
CA GLY A 127 -13.52 -4.15 13.23
C GLY A 127 -14.18 -5.50 13.05
N LEU A 128 -13.37 -6.54 12.75
CA LEU A 128 -13.83 -7.90 12.49
C LEU A 128 -13.06 -8.92 13.33
N ARG A 129 -13.75 -9.99 13.71
CA ARG A 129 -13.12 -11.29 14.06
C ARG A 129 -13.31 -12.25 12.89
N GLY A 130 -12.30 -12.38 12.06
CA GLY A 130 -12.42 -13.14 10.83
C GLY A 130 -11.12 -13.21 10.07
N VAL A 131 -11.23 -13.22 8.74
CA VAL A 131 -10.11 -13.28 7.81
C VAL A 131 -10.16 -12.12 6.82
N ASN A 132 -8.99 -11.66 6.40
CA ASN A 132 -8.82 -10.64 5.37
C ASN A 132 -7.69 -11.07 4.43
N LEU A 133 -7.88 -10.88 3.14
CA LEU A 133 -6.87 -10.96 2.10
C LEU A 133 -6.88 -9.63 1.34
N ALA A 134 -5.80 -8.89 1.40
CA ALA A 134 -5.71 -7.59 0.74
C ALA A 134 -4.36 -7.41 0.06
N THR A 135 -4.36 -6.69 -1.05
CA THR A 135 -3.14 -6.21 -1.69
C THR A 135 -2.37 -5.32 -0.72
N ASP A 136 -1.05 -5.51 -0.64
CA ASP A 136 -0.15 -4.69 0.17
C ASP A 136 0.79 -3.88 -0.72
N ASP A 137 0.62 -2.58 -0.71
CA ASP A 137 1.44 -1.65 -1.50
C ASP A 137 2.93 -1.72 -1.14
N ASN A 138 3.28 -2.14 0.08
CA ASN A 138 4.68 -2.31 0.48
C ASN A 138 5.40 -3.43 -0.27
N MET A 139 4.67 -4.33 -0.91
CA MET A 139 5.23 -5.39 -1.75
C MET A 139 5.54 -4.93 -3.17
N PHE A 140 5.09 -3.74 -3.55
CA PHE A 140 5.46 -3.15 -4.83
C PHE A 140 6.73 -2.31 -4.70
N PRO A 141 7.54 -2.19 -5.76
CA PRO A 141 8.62 -1.22 -5.84
C PRO A 141 8.10 0.19 -5.54
N ASP A 142 8.95 1.03 -4.94
CA ASP A 142 8.56 2.39 -4.52
C ASP A 142 7.86 3.18 -5.63
N GLY A 143 8.30 2.99 -6.86
CA GLY A 143 7.72 3.64 -8.00
C GLY A 143 6.33 3.17 -8.39
N MET A 144 5.90 2.02 -7.95
CA MET A 144 4.56 1.51 -8.22
C MET A 144 3.55 1.87 -7.13
N ARG A 145 4.01 2.28 -5.95
CA ARG A 145 3.13 2.60 -4.81
C ARG A 145 2.29 3.85 -5.02
N SER A 146 2.80 4.80 -5.81
CA SER A 146 2.11 6.05 -6.13
C SER A 146 1.69 6.09 -7.59
N TYR A 147 0.65 6.85 -7.89
CA TYR A 147 0.29 7.12 -9.27
C TYR A 147 1.44 7.82 -10.00
N ALA A 148 1.80 7.29 -11.15
CA ALA A 148 2.61 7.97 -12.14
C ALA A 148 2.15 7.55 -13.53
N PRO A 149 2.05 8.50 -14.47
CA PRO A 149 1.59 8.20 -15.82
C PRO A 149 2.65 7.37 -16.56
N GLU A 150 2.18 6.45 -17.37
CA GLU A 150 3.02 5.78 -18.35
C GLU A 150 3.25 6.73 -19.53
N ILE A 151 4.52 7.00 -19.85
CA ILE A 151 4.91 7.86 -20.98
C ILE A 151 5.28 6.97 -22.14
N ARG A 152 4.59 7.13 -23.27
CA ARG A 152 4.84 6.41 -24.51
C ARG A 152 5.24 7.38 -25.61
N GLY A 153 6.23 6.98 -26.41
CA GLY A 153 6.70 7.76 -27.54
C GLY A 153 7.40 6.89 -28.59
N VAL A 154 7.86 7.53 -29.64
CA VAL A 154 8.65 6.89 -30.70
C VAL A 154 9.89 7.72 -30.94
N ALA A 155 11.06 7.08 -30.93
CA ALA A 155 12.32 7.71 -31.32
C ALA A 155 12.70 7.28 -32.75
N GLN A 156 13.13 8.19 -33.57
CA GLN A 156 13.57 7.90 -34.94
C GLN A 156 15.03 7.47 -35.02
N SER A 157 15.83 7.90 -34.03
CA SER A 157 17.23 7.57 -33.87
C SER A 157 17.53 7.25 -32.40
N ASN A 158 18.81 7.12 -32.03
CA ASN A 158 19.17 7.13 -30.60
C ASN A 158 18.87 8.51 -30.03
N ALA A 159 17.80 8.59 -29.24
CA ALA A 159 17.26 9.84 -28.73
C ALA A 159 17.48 10.00 -27.23
N LEU A 160 17.72 11.22 -26.79
CA LEU A 160 17.72 11.59 -25.39
C LEU A 160 16.31 12.05 -24.99
N VAL A 161 15.65 11.25 -24.17
CA VAL A 161 14.33 11.57 -23.64
C VAL A 161 14.50 12.25 -22.28
N THR A 162 13.94 13.45 -22.16
CA THR A 162 13.97 14.24 -20.91
C THR A 162 12.52 14.52 -20.49
N VAL A 163 12.18 14.19 -19.25
CA VAL A 163 10.88 14.48 -18.66
C VAL A 163 11.03 15.58 -17.62
N ARG A 164 10.22 16.63 -17.76
CA ARG A 164 10.20 17.77 -16.85
C ARG A 164 8.85 17.91 -16.18
N GLN A 165 8.87 18.40 -14.96
CA GLN A 165 7.69 18.87 -14.26
C GLN A 165 7.92 20.34 -13.85
N GLY A 166 7.24 21.26 -14.53
CA GLY A 166 7.56 22.67 -14.43
C GLY A 166 9.01 22.95 -14.88
N SER A 167 9.82 23.56 -14.01
CA SER A 167 11.23 23.86 -14.28
C SER A 167 12.19 22.69 -13.99
N ASN A 168 11.73 21.63 -13.32
CA ASN A 168 12.59 20.57 -12.84
C ASN A 168 12.65 19.39 -13.79
N ILE A 169 13.85 18.89 -14.09
CA ILE A 169 14.02 17.60 -14.75
C ILE A 169 13.83 16.51 -13.71
N ILE A 170 12.82 15.64 -13.93
CA ILE A 170 12.50 14.54 -13.02
C ILE A 170 13.02 13.20 -13.53
N TYR A 171 13.21 13.07 -14.85
CA TYR A 171 13.74 11.84 -15.45
C TYR A 171 14.48 12.15 -16.75
N GLN A 172 15.55 11.41 -17.04
CA GLN A 172 16.29 11.51 -18.29
C GLN A 172 16.90 10.15 -18.63
N THR A 173 16.72 9.72 -19.88
CA THR A 173 17.27 8.46 -20.37
C THR A 173 17.53 8.53 -21.87
N THR A 174 18.41 7.67 -22.37
CA THR A 174 18.62 7.49 -23.81
C THR A 174 17.88 6.25 -24.27
N VAL A 175 17.11 6.37 -25.36
CA VAL A 175 16.35 5.29 -25.96
C VAL A 175 16.86 4.98 -27.36
N PRO A 176 16.90 3.70 -27.79
CA PRO A 176 17.22 3.32 -29.16
C PRO A 176 16.05 3.69 -30.11
N PRO A 177 16.29 3.63 -31.45
CA PRO A 177 15.24 3.86 -32.43
C PRO A 177 14.06 2.92 -32.24
N GLY A 178 12.86 3.44 -32.38
CA GLY A 178 11.61 2.70 -32.28
C GLY A 178 10.69 3.18 -31.14
N PRO A 179 9.61 2.47 -30.86
CA PRO A 179 8.70 2.78 -29.78
C PRO A 179 9.38 2.56 -28.42
N PHE A 180 9.13 3.49 -27.49
CA PHE A 180 9.59 3.41 -26.11
C PHE A 180 8.45 3.65 -25.13
N THR A 181 8.61 3.10 -23.91
CA THR A 181 7.69 3.28 -22.79
C THR A 181 8.49 3.55 -21.53
N LEU A 182 8.20 4.66 -20.84
CA LEU A 182 8.81 5.00 -19.57
C LEU A 182 7.80 4.79 -18.44
N GLN A 183 8.11 3.91 -17.51
CA GLN A 183 7.28 3.57 -16.36
C GLN A 183 7.87 4.04 -15.03
N ASP A 184 9.16 4.38 -15.01
CA ASP A 184 9.92 4.78 -13.82
C ASP A 184 9.98 6.30 -13.62
N VAL A 185 8.97 7.02 -14.08
CA VAL A 185 8.91 8.47 -13.90
C VAL A 185 8.17 8.79 -12.63
N TYR A 186 8.83 9.47 -11.70
CA TYR A 186 8.28 9.84 -10.39
C TYR A 186 8.04 11.37 -10.35
N PRO A 187 6.80 11.81 -10.56
CA PRO A 187 6.49 13.23 -10.42
C PRO A 187 6.70 13.69 -8.98
N SER A 188 7.34 14.84 -8.81
CA SER A 188 7.73 15.38 -7.49
C SER A 188 6.80 16.45 -6.94
N GLY A 189 5.75 16.83 -7.66
CA GLY A 189 4.86 17.92 -7.29
C GLY A 189 3.39 17.62 -7.58
N TYR A 190 2.51 18.45 -7.06
CA TYR A 190 1.07 18.39 -7.33
C TYR A 190 0.71 19.34 -8.47
N GLY A 191 -0.04 18.82 -9.47
CA GLY A 191 -0.85 19.67 -10.35
C GLY A 191 -0.17 20.32 -11.55
N SER A 192 1.02 19.87 -12.01
CA SER A 192 1.55 20.27 -13.31
C SER A 192 1.76 19.08 -14.22
N ASP A 193 1.36 19.24 -15.47
CA ASP A 193 1.59 18.24 -16.52
C ASP A 193 3.08 17.96 -16.71
N LEU A 194 3.40 16.79 -17.22
CA LEU A 194 4.75 16.39 -17.53
C LEU A 194 5.08 16.79 -18.98
N GLU A 195 6.10 17.59 -19.16
CA GLU A 195 6.65 17.91 -20.46
C GLU A 195 7.70 16.87 -20.82
N VAL A 196 7.52 16.19 -21.93
CA VAL A 196 8.43 15.18 -22.46
C VAL A 196 9.11 15.74 -23.70
N SER A 197 10.43 15.83 -23.70
CA SER A 197 11.22 16.23 -24.86
C SER A 197 12.06 15.04 -25.34
N VAL A 198 11.94 14.73 -26.61
CA VAL A 198 12.70 13.69 -27.33
C VAL A 198 13.69 14.39 -28.24
N LYS A 199 14.97 14.37 -27.88
CA LYS A 199 16.03 14.96 -28.69
C LYS A 199 16.72 13.86 -29.50
N GLU A 200 16.55 13.90 -30.81
CA GLU A 200 17.13 12.96 -31.75
C GLU A 200 18.63 13.21 -32.00
N ALA A 201 19.30 12.22 -32.62
CA ALA A 201 20.71 12.30 -32.92
C ALA A 201 21.07 13.42 -33.94
N ASP A 202 20.12 13.81 -34.79
CA ASP A 202 20.28 14.93 -35.73
C ASP A 202 20.08 16.30 -35.08
N GLY A 203 19.74 16.34 -33.80
CA GLY A 203 19.49 17.55 -33.01
C GLY A 203 18.05 18.05 -33.06
N SER A 204 17.16 17.42 -33.82
CA SER A 204 15.72 17.71 -33.80
C SER A 204 15.14 17.37 -32.42
N VAL A 205 14.16 18.16 -31.98
CA VAL A 205 13.50 17.98 -30.67
C VAL A 205 12.01 17.95 -30.87
N GLU A 206 11.40 16.86 -30.47
CA GLU A 206 9.95 16.73 -30.36
C GLU A 206 9.53 16.93 -28.89
N VAL A 207 8.48 17.71 -28.66
CA VAL A 207 7.97 17.98 -27.30
C VAL A 207 6.49 17.68 -27.25
N PHE A 208 6.08 16.92 -26.24
CA PHE A 208 4.67 16.66 -25.97
C PHE A 208 4.40 16.69 -24.45
N SER A 209 3.13 16.90 -24.09
CA SER A 209 2.70 16.95 -22.70
C SER A 209 1.95 15.67 -22.32
N VAL A 210 2.23 15.16 -21.12
CA VAL A 210 1.48 14.06 -20.52
C VAL A 210 0.75 14.62 -19.29
N PRO A 211 -0.60 14.58 -19.31
CA PRO A 211 -1.38 15.06 -18.18
C PRO A 211 -1.02 14.32 -16.89
N TYR A 212 -0.81 15.09 -15.82
CA TYR A 212 -0.56 14.57 -14.48
C TYR A 212 -1.47 15.23 -13.47
N ALA A 213 -2.33 14.40 -12.87
CA ALA A 213 -3.15 14.79 -11.72
C ALA A 213 -2.88 13.81 -10.57
N SER A 214 -2.38 14.34 -9.45
CA SER A 214 -2.26 13.54 -8.23
C SER A 214 -3.62 13.39 -7.57
N VAL A 215 -4.33 12.34 -7.92
CA VAL A 215 -5.55 11.92 -7.22
C VAL A 215 -5.21 10.68 -6.41
N ALA A 216 -5.49 10.72 -5.11
CA ALA A 216 -5.09 9.65 -4.17
C ALA A 216 -5.58 8.24 -4.54
N GLN A 217 -6.62 8.14 -5.36
CA GLN A 217 -7.24 6.88 -5.77
C GLN A 217 -6.88 6.42 -7.19
N LEU A 218 -6.07 7.20 -7.94
CA LEU A 218 -5.62 6.78 -9.26
C LEU A 218 -4.54 5.69 -9.14
N LEU A 219 -4.74 4.62 -9.88
CA LEU A 219 -3.76 3.55 -10.04
C LEU A 219 -3.02 3.70 -11.37
N ARG A 220 -1.77 3.23 -11.40
CA ARG A 220 -1.02 3.11 -12.66
C ARG A 220 -1.73 2.15 -13.62
N PRO A 221 -1.62 2.36 -14.94
CA PRO A 221 -2.13 1.42 -15.92
C PRO A 221 -1.66 -0.01 -15.66
N GLY A 222 -2.59 -0.96 -15.68
CA GLY A 222 -2.33 -2.37 -15.43
C GLY A 222 -2.20 -2.78 -13.95
N MET A 223 -2.13 -1.83 -13.02
CA MET A 223 -2.09 -2.13 -11.58
C MET A 223 -3.48 -2.50 -11.07
N THR A 224 -3.52 -3.53 -10.22
CA THR A 224 -4.77 -3.97 -9.56
C THR A 224 -4.58 -4.00 -8.07
N ARG A 225 -5.56 -3.48 -7.34
CA ARG A 225 -5.69 -3.63 -5.88
C ARG A 225 -7.01 -4.31 -5.56
N TYR A 226 -7.01 -5.14 -4.54
CA TYR A 226 -8.22 -5.77 -4.03
C TYR A 226 -8.13 -6.02 -2.53
N ALA A 227 -9.29 -6.08 -1.89
CA ALA A 227 -9.39 -6.54 -0.51
C ALA A 227 -10.66 -7.40 -0.35
N LEU A 228 -10.52 -8.52 0.33
CA LEU A 228 -11.60 -9.45 0.64
C LEU A 228 -11.59 -9.69 2.13
N SER A 229 -12.70 -9.39 2.80
CA SER A 229 -12.85 -9.55 4.25
C SER A 229 -14.11 -10.36 4.57
N ALA A 230 -13.99 -11.28 5.51
CA ALA A 230 -15.13 -12.05 6.03
C ALA A 230 -14.95 -12.31 7.52
N GLY A 231 -15.99 -12.05 8.31
CA GLY A 231 -15.94 -12.29 9.75
C GLY A 231 -17.10 -11.68 10.51
N LYS A 232 -17.15 -11.93 11.80
CA LYS A 232 -18.11 -11.30 12.72
C LYS A 232 -17.65 -9.88 13.05
N VAL A 233 -18.58 -8.95 13.03
CA VAL A 233 -18.31 -7.56 13.45
C VAL A 233 -17.87 -7.57 14.92
N ASP A 234 -16.72 -6.95 15.22
CA ASP A 234 -16.14 -6.83 16.56
C ASP A 234 -16.38 -5.43 17.12
N ASP A 235 -17.66 -5.13 17.38
CA ASP A 235 -18.08 -3.92 18.04
C ASP A 235 -18.78 -4.28 19.36
N SER A 236 -18.29 -3.70 20.44
CA SER A 236 -18.83 -3.93 21.80
C SER A 236 -20.20 -3.29 22.03
N SER A 237 -20.58 -2.30 21.22
CA SER A 237 -21.87 -1.62 21.29
C SER A 237 -23.02 -2.47 20.70
N LEU A 238 -22.68 -3.42 19.84
CA LEU A 238 -23.64 -4.28 19.18
C LEU A 238 -24.02 -5.50 20.04
N ARG A 239 -25.30 -5.64 20.34
CA ARG A 239 -25.84 -6.82 21.05
C ARG A 239 -25.74 -8.09 20.20
N ASN A 240 -26.03 -7.99 18.91
CA ASN A 240 -25.85 -9.05 17.93
C ASN A 240 -24.70 -8.67 17.02
N LYS A 241 -23.72 -9.54 16.90
CA LYS A 241 -22.52 -9.36 16.05
C LYS A 241 -22.77 -10.05 14.71
N PRO A 242 -23.25 -9.32 13.67
CA PRO A 242 -23.55 -9.92 12.38
C PRO A 242 -22.28 -10.40 11.68
N MET A 243 -22.43 -11.36 10.76
CA MET A 243 -21.36 -11.67 9.80
C MET A 243 -21.31 -10.57 8.76
N LEU A 244 -20.10 -10.09 8.49
CA LEU A 244 -19.78 -9.15 7.41
C LEU A 244 -18.99 -9.89 6.33
N TYR A 245 -19.37 -9.62 5.08
CA TYR A 245 -18.61 -9.95 3.88
C TYR A 245 -18.38 -8.66 3.12
N GLN A 246 -17.11 -8.35 2.83
CA GLN A 246 -16.75 -7.15 2.08
C GLN A 246 -15.72 -7.52 1.03
N GLY A 247 -15.94 -7.03 -0.18
CA GLY A 247 -15.00 -7.14 -1.28
C GLY A 247 -14.82 -5.78 -1.95
N THR A 248 -13.57 -5.41 -2.23
CA THR A 248 -13.23 -4.22 -3.01
C THR A 248 -12.26 -4.62 -4.11
N TRP A 249 -12.38 -3.98 -5.26
CA TRP A 249 -11.49 -4.19 -6.41
C TRP A 249 -11.28 -2.87 -7.15
N GLN A 250 -10.02 -2.61 -7.51
CA GLN A 250 -9.59 -1.44 -8.27
C GLN A 250 -8.66 -1.87 -9.38
N HIS A 251 -8.76 -1.21 -10.53
CA HIS A 251 -7.87 -1.46 -11.67
C HIS A 251 -7.56 -0.19 -12.43
N GLY A 252 -6.28 0.09 -12.63
CA GLY A 252 -5.81 1.17 -13.50
C GLY A 252 -5.95 0.78 -14.97
N ILE A 253 -6.86 1.41 -15.70
CA ILE A 253 -7.15 1.12 -17.10
C ILE A 253 -6.15 1.85 -18.01
N ASN A 254 -5.95 3.13 -17.76
CA ASN A 254 -5.00 3.98 -18.46
C ASN A 254 -4.62 5.19 -17.58
N ASN A 255 -3.85 6.14 -18.11
CA ASN A 255 -3.42 7.34 -17.35
C ASN A 255 -4.57 8.26 -16.90
N LEU A 256 -5.78 8.08 -17.42
CA LEU A 256 -6.92 8.94 -17.14
C LEU A 256 -8.01 8.23 -16.33
N PHE A 257 -8.08 6.90 -16.41
CA PHE A 257 -9.17 6.14 -15.83
C PHE A 257 -8.67 5.01 -14.93
N THR A 258 -9.21 4.97 -13.73
CA THR A 258 -9.16 3.84 -12.80
C THR A 258 -10.59 3.40 -12.52
N GLY A 259 -10.88 2.14 -12.80
CA GLY A 259 -12.16 1.53 -12.44
C GLY A 259 -12.09 0.98 -11.02
N TYR A 260 -13.16 1.14 -10.25
CA TYR A 260 -13.30 0.52 -8.94
C TYR A 260 -14.71 0.05 -8.66
N THR A 261 -14.81 -1.01 -7.87
CA THR A 261 -16.08 -1.57 -7.41
C THR A 261 -15.92 -2.11 -6.01
N GLY A 262 -17.01 -2.10 -5.27
CA GLY A 262 -17.04 -2.65 -3.92
C GLY A 262 -18.41 -3.21 -3.59
N VAL A 263 -18.42 -4.26 -2.76
CA VAL A 263 -19.63 -4.86 -2.21
C VAL A 263 -19.46 -5.07 -0.73
N THR A 264 -20.45 -4.71 0.04
CA THR A 264 -20.54 -5.00 1.47
C THR A 264 -21.89 -5.67 1.75
N GLY A 265 -21.87 -6.77 2.48
CA GLY A 265 -23.06 -7.51 2.89
C GLY A 265 -22.97 -7.92 4.35
N PHE A 266 -24.10 -7.82 5.05
CA PHE A 266 -24.30 -8.35 6.40
C PHE A 266 -25.35 -9.45 6.35
N ASP A 267 -25.41 -10.32 7.33
CA ASP A 267 -26.44 -11.37 7.42
C ASP A 267 -27.87 -10.82 7.25
N ALA A 268 -28.09 -9.53 7.53
CA ALA A 268 -29.38 -8.86 7.47
C ALA A 268 -29.55 -7.83 6.36
N VAL A 269 -28.44 -7.27 5.77
CA VAL A 269 -28.48 -6.17 4.78
C VAL A 269 -27.33 -6.27 3.79
N SER A 270 -27.58 -5.95 2.52
CA SER A 270 -26.57 -5.88 1.46
C SER A 270 -26.49 -4.48 0.85
N TYR A 271 -25.27 -3.94 0.69
CA TYR A 271 -24.99 -2.67 0.00
C TYR A 271 -24.02 -2.91 -1.14
N THR A 272 -24.30 -2.31 -2.30
CA THR A 272 -23.44 -2.35 -3.48
C THR A 272 -23.13 -0.92 -3.93
N HIS A 273 -21.88 -0.62 -4.19
CA HIS A 273 -21.42 0.66 -4.73
C HIS A 273 -20.61 0.43 -6.00
N LEU A 274 -21.04 1.08 -7.08
CA LEU A 274 -20.41 1.07 -8.39
C LEU A 274 -20.18 2.53 -8.82
N THR A 275 -18.93 2.87 -9.14
CA THR A 275 -18.55 4.19 -9.68
C THR A 275 -17.46 4.05 -10.74
#